data_27c54f5a8e3530a3654aa4e01d1af39e
#
_entry.id   27c54f5a8e3530a3654aa4e01d1af39e
#
_cell.length_a   1.000
_cell.length_b   1.000
_cell.length_c   1.000
_cell.angle_alpha   90.00
_cell.angle_beta   90.00
_cell.angle_gamma   90.00
#
_symmetry.space_group_name_H-M   'P 1'
#
loop_
_entity.id
_entity.type
_entity.pdbx_description
1 polymer ?
#
loop_
_entity_poly.entity_id
_entity_poly.type
_entity_poly.pdbx_seq_one_letter_code
_entity_poly.pdbx_strand_id
1 'polypeptide(L)'
;MKKKKHSRIWAVAGIILLGIVAVSSIYSHFGGFGTGPCADETEFMQYADQVDNIKIPEKTKIVALGEASHGNVEFQQLKLSLFQNLVENAGIRAFALEGDYGGCEYVNRYIHGGEGTAEQAAAAIGFAIYRTDEMADLISYMRKYNETAKDGDDLRFYGFDMQRWSYNLQYLIEACEKAGIDVTELKKLEDTEEQHSEYDVEQQSRVITEIKEELQKSDVKDIVQADHLADTLLQNISLGKVINSAVEGNVLRDQLMAENVLWILSMEEQRGNSCIFISGHNGHIERFGNYGAGTRVMGNILSDELGDGYFAIGTDFYKTNCNLPKNDGKRITHTFYSYDPLAKAAKKAGYDMSWLDFSKVPENSQLKEHITDHVSMGSLGEGYSAFFMSIFPQSYRVSQSPEKLYDGMKIGRA
;
A
#
# COMPACT_ATOMS: atom_id res chain seq x y z
N MET A 1 -39.19 -32.86 34.32
CA MET A 1 -38.68 -31.61 34.95
C MET A 1 -37.15 -31.41 34.90
N LYS A 2 -36.31 -32.45 34.98
CA LYS A 2 -34.84 -32.33 34.92
C LYS A 2 -34.29 -31.73 33.59
N LYS A 3 -34.81 -32.12 32.42
CA LYS A 3 -34.36 -31.61 31.09
C LYS A 3 -34.55 -30.07 30.90
N LYS A 4 -35.63 -29.48 31.43
CA LYS A 4 -35.88 -28.03 31.36
C LYS A 4 -34.91 -27.23 32.24
N LYS A 5 -34.39 -27.79 33.33
CA LYS A 5 -33.47 -27.11 34.24
C LYS A 5 -32.05 -27.03 33.62
N HIS A 6 -31.59 -28.09 32.96
CA HIS A 6 -30.31 -28.08 32.24
C HIS A 6 -30.33 -27.12 31.05
N SER A 7 -31.40 -27.08 30.26
CA SER A 7 -31.54 -26.13 29.14
C SER A 7 -31.44 -24.66 29.60
N ARG A 8 -32.03 -24.32 30.75
CA ARG A 8 -31.92 -22.96 31.32
C ARG A 8 -30.49 -22.62 31.80
N ILE A 9 -29.79 -23.58 32.40
CA ILE A 9 -28.41 -23.41 32.83
C ILE A 9 -27.49 -23.14 31.62
N TRP A 10 -27.65 -23.92 30.57
CA TRP A 10 -26.88 -23.69 29.33
C TRP A 10 -27.22 -22.39 28.64
N ALA A 11 -28.48 -21.95 28.66
CA ALA A 11 -28.88 -20.66 28.12
C ALA A 11 -28.27 -19.50 28.93
N VAL A 12 -28.26 -19.56 30.26
CA VAL A 12 -27.62 -18.57 31.12
C VAL A 12 -26.10 -18.55 30.93
N ALA A 13 -25.47 -19.72 30.86
CA ALA A 13 -24.03 -19.81 30.58
C ALA A 13 -23.66 -19.22 29.21
N GLY A 14 -24.50 -19.45 28.17
CA GLY A 14 -24.34 -18.84 26.86
C GLY A 14 -24.45 -17.31 26.88
N ILE A 15 -25.41 -16.76 27.61
CA ILE A 15 -25.57 -15.30 27.77
C ILE A 15 -24.37 -14.68 28.50
N ILE A 16 -23.88 -15.33 29.56
CA ILE A 16 -22.69 -14.87 30.29
C ILE A 16 -21.47 -14.88 29.38
N LEU A 17 -21.26 -15.94 28.61
CA LEU A 17 -20.15 -16.04 27.65
C LEU A 17 -20.21 -14.95 26.60
N LEU A 18 -21.38 -14.71 26.01
CA LEU A 18 -21.59 -13.62 25.05
C LEU A 18 -21.30 -12.23 25.68
N GLY A 19 -21.72 -12.03 26.92
CA GLY A 19 -21.40 -10.81 27.68
C GLY A 19 -19.89 -10.61 27.88
N ILE A 20 -19.17 -11.68 28.23
CA ILE A 20 -17.71 -11.63 28.40
C ILE A 20 -17.03 -11.32 27.07
N VAL A 21 -17.45 -11.96 25.99
CA VAL A 21 -16.90 -11.71 24.64
C VAL A 21 -17.14 -10.25 24.22
N ALA A 22 -18.35 -9.73 24.42
CA ALA A 22 -18.68 -8.35 24.08
C ALA A 22 -17.83 -7.33 24.88
N VAL A 23 -17.70 -7.53 26.20
CA VAL A 23 -16.86 -6.66 27.05
C VAL A 23 -15.39 -6.75 26.66
N SER A 24 -14.88 -7.95 26.40
CA SER A 24 -13.50 -8.14 25.94
C SER A 24 -13.26 -7.48 24.57
N SER A 25 -14.21 -7.58 23.64
CA SER A 25 -14.12 -6.94 22.33
C SER A 25 -14.13 -5.42 22.43
N ILE A 26 -15.02 -4.84 23.26
CA ILE A 26 -15.05 -3.40 23.53
C ILE A 26 -13.74 -2.95 24.18
N TYR A 27 -13.25 -3.65 25.18
CA TYR A 27 -11.97 -3.36 25.82
C TYR A 27 -10.82 -3.36 24.80
N SER A 28 -10.74 -4.39 23.97
CA SER A 28 -9.73 -4.50 22.93
C SER A 28 -9.89 -3.40 21.86
N HIS A 29 -11.12 -3.09 21.44
CA HIS A 29 -11.40 -2.03 20.45
C HIS A 29 -10.81 -0.68 20.85
N PHE A 30 -10.92 -0.32 22.12
CA PHE A 30 -10.35 0.93 22.65
C PHE A 30 -8.90 0.79 23.15
N GLY A 31 -8.14 -0.16 22.64
CA GLY A 31 -6.73 -0.35 23.01
C GLY A 31 -6.53 -0.61 24.51
N GLY A 32 -7.49 -1.33 25.13
CA GLY A 32 -7.50 -1.62 26.56
C GLY A 32 -7.74 -0.39 27.44
N PHE A 33 -8.42 0.64 26.93
CA PHE A 33 -8.63 1.93 27.64
C PHE A 33 -7.34 2.51 28.24
N GLY A 34 -6.21 2.33 27.54
CA GLY A 34 -4.89 2.75 28.01
C GLY A 34 -4.23 1.82 29.04
N THR A 35 -4.88 0.72 29.43
CA THR A 35 -4.32 -0.29 30.35
C THR A 35 -3.86 -1.58 29.64
N GLY A 36 -3.97 -1.65 28.31
CA GLY A 36 -3.49 -2.77 27.50
C GLY A 36 -1.97 -2.96 27.56
N PRO A 37 -1.40 -3.97 26.90
CA PRO A 37 0.04 -4.23 26.91
C PRO A 37 0.84 -3.01 26.48
N CYS A 38 2.05 -2.87 27.00
CA CYS A 38 2.91 -1.73 26.73
C CYS A 38 4.37 -2.19 26.85
N ALA A 39 5.17 -1.93 25.82
CA ALA A 39 6.60 -2.09 25.91
C ALA A 39 7.22 -1.09 26.91
N ASP A 40 8.44 -1.36 27.36
CA ASP A 40 9.13 -0.46 28.29
C ASP A 40 9.40 0.89 27.60
N GLU A 41 8.90 1.96 28.20
CA GLU A 41 8.98 3.32 27.66
C GLU A 41 10.44 3.83 27.62
N THR A 42 11.24 3.45 28.62
CA THR A 42 12.64 3.89 28.73
C THR A 42 13.49 3.23 27.64
N GLU A 43 13.33 1.93 27.43
CA GLU A 43 13.99 1.24 26.34
C GLU A 43 13.51 1.74 24.99
N PHE A 44 12.20 2.00 24.83
CA PHE A 44 11.67 2.55 23.60
C PHE A 44 12.34 3.91 23.26
N MET A 45 12.40 4.83 24.21
CA MET A 45 13.05 6.14 24.03
C MET A 45 14.57 6.02 23.75
N GLN A 46 15.21 4.97 24.23
CA GLN A 46 16.64 4.75 24.03
C GLN A 46 16.94 4.33 22.57
N TYR A 47 16.06 3.57 21.92
CA TYR A 47 16.30 2.98 20.60
C TYR A 47 15.43 3.58 19.49
N ALA A 48 14.41 4.37 19.81
CA ALA A 48 13.59 5.05 18.82
C ALA A 48 14.18 6.42 18.47
N ASP A 49 14.29 6.68 17.18
CA ASP A 49 14.75 7.94 16.61
C ASP A 49 13.59 8.75 16.00
N GLN A 50 13.88 9.98 15.58
CA GLN A 50 12.99 10.76 14.73
C GLN A 50 13.01 10.24 13.28
N VAL A 51 12.01 10.65 12.49
CA VAL A 51 11.80 10.17 11.10
C VAL A 51 13.04 10.39 10.21
N ASP A 52 13.78 11.47 10.43
CA ASP A 52 14.85 11.93 9.54
C ASP A 52 16.16 11.13 9.66
N ASN A 53 16.23 10.18 10.60
CA ASN A 53 17.44 9.39 10.87
C ASN A 53 17.40 7.97 10.29
N ILE A 54 16.54 7.71 9.28
CA ILE A 54 16.51 6.39 8.64
C ILE A 54 17.75 6.21 7.77
N LYS A 55 18.57 5.21 8.14
CA LYS A 55 19.72 4.79 7.34
C LYS A 55 19.34 3.57 6.53
N ILE A 56 19.39 3.71 5.23
CA ILE A 56 19.13 2.62 4.30
C ILE A 56 20.43 1.82 4.09
N PRO A 57 20.43 0.48 4.22
CA PRO A 57 21.57 -0.35 3.91
C PRO A 57 22.06 -0.16 2.47
N GLU A 58 23.37 -0.17 2.22
CA GLU A 58 23.96 0.09 0.90
C GLU A 58 23.49 -0.86 -0.22
N LYS A 59 23.12 -2.08 0.14
CA LYS A 59 22.65 -3.09 -0.83
C LYS A 59 21.17 -2.94 -1.19
N THR A 60 20.44 -2.02 -0.57
CA THR A 60 19.00 -1.87 -0.77
C THR A 60 18.70 -1.47 -2.21
N LYS A 61 17.82 -2.21 -2.83
CA LYS A 61 17.25 -1.95 -4.16
C LYS A 61 15.84 -1.40 -4.09
N ILE A 62 15.09 -1.78 -3.05
CA ILE A 62 13.73 -1.30 -2.79
C ILE A 62 13.63 -0.89 -1.33
N VAL A 63 13.25 0.38 -1.10
CA VAL A 63 12.76 0.85 0.18
C VAL A 63 11.24 0.83 0.12
N ALA A 64 10.60 0.00 0.94
CA ALA A 64 9.15 -0.13 0.98
C ALA A 64 8.59 0.53 2.24
N LEU A 65 7.69 1.49 2.09
CA LEU A 65 6.94 2.11 3.19
C LEU A 65 5.50 1.61 3.17
N GLY A 66 5.10 0.96 4.26
CA GLY A 66 3.71 0.56 4.47
C GLY A 66 2.86 1.66 5.11
N GLU A 67 1.56 1.58 4.91
CA GLU A 67 0.58 2.31 5.71
C GLU A 67 -0.34 1.33 6.45
N ALA A 68 -0.44 1.49 7.79
CA ALA A 68 -1.26 0.63 8.64
C ALA A 68 -2.76 0.87 8.46
N SER A 69 -3.13 1.99 7.87
CA SER A 69 -4.53 2.31 7.57
C SER A 69 -4.64 3.24 6.38
N HIS A 70 -5.56 2.93 5.48
CA HIS A 70 -5.96 3.88 4.46
C HIS A 70 -6.71 5.08 5.06
N GLY A 71 -6.66 6.24 4.38
CA GLY A 71 -7.39 7.44 4.77
C GLY A 71 -6.85 8.17 6.02
N ASN A 72 -5.64 7.87 6.46
CA ASN A 72 -4.93 8.56 7.54
C ASN A 72 -4.02 9.66 6.95
N VAL A 73 -4.11 10.86 7.51
CA VAL A 73 -3.36 12.04 7.05
C VAL A 73 -1.87 11.91 7.35
N GLU A 74 -1.52 11.45 8.54
CA GLU A 74 -0.14 11.36 9.01
C GLU A 74 0.71 10.39 8.17
N PHE A 75 0.11 9.28 7.71
CA PHE A 75 0.81 8.35 6.81
C PHE A 75 0.98 8.92 5.39
N GLN A 76 0.04 9.74 4.92
CA GLN A 76 0.23 10.44 3.65
C GLN A 76 1.37 11.48 3.75
N GLN A 77 1.41 12.26 4.83
CA GLN A 77 2.50 13.21 5.11
C GLN A 77 3.85 12.51 5.26
N LEU A 78 3.87 11.32 5.87
CA LEU A 78 5.07 10.50 6.01
C LEU A 78 5.67 10.10 4.66
N LYS A 79 4.84 9.81 3.64
CA LYS A 79 5.32 9.50 2.28
C LYS A 79 6.18 10.63 1.73
N LEU A 80 5.70 11.87 1.85
CA LEU A 80 6.45 13.04 1.38
C LEU A 80 7.75 13.23 2.17
N SER A 81 7.68 13.27 3.51
CA SER A 81 8.86 13.56 4.33
C SER A 81 9.95 12.49 4.18
N LEU A 82 9.56 11.21 4.12
CA LEU A 82 10.51 10.13 3.92
C LEU A 82 11.09 10.15 2.49
N PHE A 83 10.27 10.40 1.48
CA PHE A 83 10.75 10.48 0.10
C PHE A 83 11.74 11.62 -0.09
N GLN A 84 11.46 12.81 0.47
CA GLN A 84 12.40 13.94 0.47
C GLN A 84 13.75 13.55 1.09
N ASN A 85 13.71 12.92 2.25
CA ASN A 85 14.93 12.44 2.91
C ASN A 85 15.71 11.45 2.04
N LEU A 86 15.03 10.50 1.39
CA LEU A 86 15.64 9.50 0.53
C LEU A 86 16.20 10.11 -0.78
N VAL A 87 15.54 11.11 -1.34
CA VAL A 87 16.05 11.87 -2.50
C VAL A 87 17.36 12.59 -2.14
N GLU A 88 17.39 13.24 -0.99
CA GLU A 88 18.54 14.06 -0.55
C GLU A 88 19.72 13.22 -0.07
N ASN A 89 19.46 12.16 0.71
CA ASN A 89 20.50 11.42 1.44
C ASN A 89 20.85 10.06 0.84
N ALA A 90 19.96 9.45 0.06
CA ALA A 90 20.17 8.15 -0.58
C ALA A 90 20.18 8.22 -2.12
N GLY A 91 19.94 9.39 -2.71
CA GLY A 91 19.94 9.58 -4.15
C GLY A 91 18.79 8.85 -4.89
N ILE A 92 17.72 8.48 -4.20
CA ILE A 92 16.56 7.84 -4.82
C ILE A 92 15.86 8.82 -5.75
N ARG A 93 15.47 8.37 -6.95
CA ARG A 93 14.85 9.19 -7.98
C ARG A 93 13.47 8.69 -8.41
N ALA A 94 13.02 7.54 -7.93
CA ALA A 94 11.73 6.96 -8.27
C ALA A 94 10.86 6.77 -7.03
N PHE A 95 9.62 7.25 -7.12
CA PHE A 95 8.53 6.96 -6.21
C PHE A 95 7.51 6.09 -6.92
N ALA A 96 7.22 4.90 -6.37
CA ALA A 96 6.17 4.03 -6.88
C ALA A 96 5.08 3.83 -5.81
N LEU A 97 3.82 3.92 -6.23
CA LEU A 97 2.66 3.90 -5.35
C LEU A 97 1.77 2.67 -5.63
N GLU A 98 1.09 2.16 -4.60
CA GLU A 98 -0.07 1.27 -4.76
C GLU A 98 -1.23 2.04 -5.42
N GLY A 99 -0.99 2.45 -6.66
CA GLY A 99 -1.85 3.25 -7.50
C GLY A 99 -1.89 2.65 -8.89
N ASP A 100 -2.95 2.95 -9.63
CA ASP A 100 -3.08 2.46 -11.00
C ASP A 100 -1.93 2.94 -11.90
N TYR A 101 -1.35 2.03 -12.69
CA TYR A 101 -0.19 2.37 -13.52
C TYR A 101 -0.48 3.52 -14.48
N GLY A 102 -1.58 3.45 -15.26
CA GLY A 102 -1.96 4.53 -16.19
C GLY A 102 -2.32 5.83 -15.49
N GLY A 103 -3.00 5.77 -14.34
CA GLY A 103 -3.30 6.95 -13.53
C GLY A 103 -2.03 7.60 -12.97
N CYS A 104 -1.05 6.80 -12.57
CA CYS A 104 0.26 7.29 -12.11
C CYS A 104 1.13 7.80 -13.28
N GLU A 105 0.96 7.29 -14.49
CA GLU A 105 1.58 7.89 -15.68
C GLU A 105 1.03 9.30 -15.97
N TYR A 106 -0.25 9.58 -15.68
CA TYR A 106 -0.75 10.95 -15.70
C TYR A 106 0.04 11.83 -14.71
N VAL A 107 0.27 11.35 -13.48
CA VAL A 107 1.09 12.06 -12.48
C VAL A 107 2.50 12.26 -12.99
N ASN A 108 3.11 11.22 -13.55
CA ASN A 108 4.47 11.29 -14.11
C ASN A 108 4.58 12.34 -15.22
N ARG A 109 3.64 12.40 -16.14
CA ARG A 109 3.57 13.44 -17.18
C ARG A 109 3.39 14.83 -16.58
N TYR A 110 2.53 14.99 -15.55
CA TYR A 110 2.32 16.25 -14.87
C TYR A 110 3.61 16.77 -14.21
N ILE A 111 4.36 15.94 -13.49
CA ILE A 111 5.61 16.36 -12.83
C ILE A 111 6.74 16.69 -13.83
N HIS A 112 6.59 16.30 -15.10
CA HIS A 112 7.50 16.65 -16.21
C HIS A 112 6.98 17.79 -17.08
N GLY A 113 6.11 18.64 -16.52
CA GLY A 113 5.63 19.85 -17.21
C GLY A 113 4.28 19.69 -17.94
N GLY A 114 3.61 18.55 -17.81
CA GLY A 114 2.26 18.34 -18.33
C GLY A 114 1.24 19.33 -17.76
N GLU A 115 0.13 19.50 -18.45
CA GLU A 115 -0.96 20.40 -18.06
C GLU A 115 -1.74 19.86 -16.84
N GLY A 116 -2.50 20.74 -16.17
CA GLY A 116 -3.35 20.41 -15.04
C GLY A 116 -2.85 20.97 -13.71
N THR A 117 -3.37 20.40 -12.62
CA THR A 117 -3.00 20.74 -11.24
C THR A 117 -2.55 19.49 -10.47
N ALA A 118 -1.88 19.68 -9.32
CA ALA A 118 -1.46 18.56 -8.47
C ALA A 118 -2.66 17.77 -7.93
N GLU A 119 -3.78 18.46 -7.63
CA GLU A 119 -5.03 17.83 -7.18
C GLU A 119 -5.67 16.98 -8.30
N GLN A 120 -5.61 17.46 -9.54
CA GLN A 120 -6.07 16.67 -10.69
C GLN A 120 -5.18 15.45 -10.91
N ALA A 121 -3.87 15.60 -10.77
CA ALA A 121 -2.92 14.50 -10.85
C ALA A 121 -3.14 13.47 -9.72
N ALA A 122 -3.35 13.91 -8.48
CA ALA A 122 -3.72 13.04 -7.35
C ALA A 122 -5.04 12.28 -7.60
N ALA A 123 -6.03 12.94 -8.20
CA ALA A 123 -7.30 12.30 -8.57
C ALA A 123 -7.15 11.26 -9.69
N ALA A 124 -6.21 11.47 -10.61
CA ALA A 124 -5.93 10.56 -11.73
C ALA A 124 -5.35 9.21 -11.29
N ILE A 125 -4.71 9.11 -10.11
CA ILE A 125 -4.20 7.85 -9.53
C ILE A 125 -5.28 6.75 -9.47
N GLY A 126 -6.56 7.14 -9.41
CA GLY A 126 -7.69 6.23 -9.57
C GLY A 126 -8.33 5.76 -8.27
N PHE A 127 -7.71 6.00 -7.10
CA PHE A 127 -8.23 5.59 -5.79
C PHE A 127 -8.58 6.80 -4.93
N ALA A 128 -9.73 6.74 -4.25
CA ALA A 128 -10.23 7.85 -3.44
C ALA A 128 -9.31 8.20 -2.24
N ILE A 129 -8.54 7.24 -1.76
CA ILE A 129 -7.57 7.41 -0.67
C ILE A 129 -6.42 8.36 -1.00
N TYR A 130 -6.14 8.56 -2.30
CA TYR A 130 -5.08 9.45 -2.78
C TYR A 130 -5.59 10.82 -3.27
N ARG A 131 -6.91 11.06 -3.22
CA ARG A 131 -7.50 12.38 -3.54
C ARG A 131 -7.42 13.29 -2.32
N THR A 132 -6.20 13.62 -1.90
CA THR A 132 -5.91 14.37 -0.68
C THR A 132 -4.91 15.49 -0.95
N ASP A 133 -4.91 16.50 -0.09
CA ASP A 133 -3.97 17.61 -0.16
C ASP A 133 -2.53 17.11 0.05
N GLU A 134 -2.31 16.12 0.90
CA GLU A 134 -0.98 15.55 1.17
C GLU A 134 -0.39 14.86 -0.07
N MET A 135 -1.22 14.15 -0.85
CA MET A 135 -0.77 13.57 -2.11
C MET A 135 -0.49 14.65 -3.16
N ALA A 136 -1.30 15.71 -3.21
CA ALA A 136 -1.04 16.86 -4.07
C ALA A 136 0.25 17.60 -3.68
N ASP A 137 0.55 17.69 -2.37
CA ASP A 137 1.82 18.27 -1.88
C ASP A 137 3.03 17.43 -2.32
N LEU A 138 2.97 16.11 -2.23
CA LEU A 138 4.02 15.20 -2.73
C LEU A 138 4.24 15.39 -4.24
N ILE A 139 3.17 15.42 -5.01
CA ILE A 139 3.22 15.62 -6.47
C ILE A 139 3.79 17.00 -6.80
N SER A 140 3.38 18.04 -6.07
CA SER A 140 3.90 19.41 -6.23
C SER A 140 5.39 19.51 -5.91
N TYR A 141 5.85 18.81 -4.87
CA TYR A 141 7.28 18.71 -4.56
C TYR A 141 8.05 18.10 -5.73
N MET A 142 7.58 16.96 -6.27
CA MET A 142 8.26 16.29 -7.37
C MET A 142 8.31 17.17 -8.63
N ARG A 143 7.22 17.85 -8.97
CA ARG A 143 7.18 18.80 -10.09
C ARG A 143 8.20 19.91 -9.90
N LYS A 144 8.21 20.55 -8.72
CA LYS A 144 9.15 21.63 -8.42
C LYS A 144 10.62 21.17 -8.47
N TYR A 145 10.90 19.95 -8.01
CA TYR A 145 12.23 19.37 -8.12
C TYR A 145 12.63 19.22 -9.59
N ASN A 146 11.75 18.69 -10.43
CA ASN A 146 12.00 18.45 -11.86
C ASN A 146 12.19 19.73 -12.67
N GLU A 147 11.62 20.87 -12.26
CA GLU A 147 11.86 22.18 -12.91
C GLU A 147 13.33 22.59 -12.94
N THR A 148 14.13 22.07 -12.01
CA THR A 148 15.56 22.44 -11.87
C THR A 148 16.50 21.23 -11.95
N ALA A 149 15.95 20.04 -12.10
CA ALA A 149 16.73 18.81 -12.21
C ALA A 149 17.59 18.81 -13.48
N LYS A 150 18.77 18.23 -13.41
CA LYS A 150 19.62 17.98 -14.58
C LYS A 150 19.07 16.77 -15.35
N ASP A 151 19.47 16.68 -16.62
CA ASP A 151 19.13 15.52 -17.45
C ASP A 151 19.53 14.20 -16.75
N GLY A 152 18.57 13.31 -16.56
CA GLY A 152 18.73 12.01 -15.90
C GLY A 152 18.64 12.05 -14.36
N ASP A 153 18.52 13.24 -13.74
CA ASP A 153 18.39 13.40 -12.28
C ASP A 153 16.93 13.73 -11.87
N ASP A 154 16.01 13.69 -12.81
CA ASP A 154 14.60 13.95 -12.63
C ASP A 154 13.91 12.85 -11.81
N LEU A 155 12.97 13.26 -10.97
CA LEU A 155 12.12 12.36 -10.20
C LEU A 155 11.06 11.72 -11.09
N ARG A 156 10.81 10.43 -10.90
CA ARG A 156 9.77 9.66 -11.59
C ARG A 156 8.69 9.20 -10.63
N PHE A 157 7.45 9.23 -11.11
CA PHE A 157 6.29 8.72 -10.40
C PHE A 157 5.72 7.52 -11.15
N TYR A 158 5.56 6.39 -10.45
CA TYR A 158 5.03 5.15 -11.01
C TYR A 158 3.83 4.65 -10.19
N GLY A 159 2.95 3.88 -10.84
CA GLY A 159 1.99 3.00 -10.19
C GLY A 159 2.37 1.54 -10.38
N PHE A 160 2.06 0.69 -9.42
CA PHE A 160 2.29 -0.75 -9.58
C PHE A 160 1.00 -1.58 -9.54
N ASP A 161 -0.17 -0.94 -9.43
CA ASP A 161 -1.48 -1.61 -9.46
C ASP A 161 -2.10 -1.57 -10.87
N MET A 162 -2.98 -2.51 -11.16
CA MET A 162 -3.61 -2.72 -12.47
C MET A 162 -5.14 -2.68 -12.43
N GLN A 163 -5.74 -2.16 -11.36
CA GLN A 163 -7.19 -2.27 -11.14
C GLN A 163 -8.03 -1.31 -12.00
N ARG A 164 -7.43 -0.38 -12.74
CA ARG A 164 -8.13 0.59 -13.57
C ARG A 164 -7.80 0.38 -15.04
N TRP A 165 -8.72 0.83 -15.88
CA TRP A 165 -8.68 0.59 -17.32
C TRP A 165 -8.37 1.87 -18.12
N SER A 166 -9.02 2.97 -17.78
CA SER A 166 -9.18 4.14 -18.63
C SER A 166 -7.86 4.78 -19.09
N TYR A 167 -6.97 5.16 -18.18
CA TYR A 167 -5.71 5.81 -18.52
C TYR A 167 -4.73 4.84 -19.19
N ASN A 168 -4.73 3.56 -18.79
CA ASN A 168 -3.89 2.55 -19.44
C ASN A 168 -4.27 2.41 -20.93
N LEU A 169 -5.56 2.32 -21.25
CA LEU A 169 -6.05 2.24 -22.61
C LEU A 169 -5.79 3.53 -23.39
N GLN A 170 -6.10 4.69 -22.80
CA GLN A 170 -5.86 5.99 -23.44
C GLN A 170 -4.41 6.14 -23.85
N TYR A 171 -3.47 5.87 -22.95
CA TYR A 171 -2.04 6.04 -23.26
C TYR A 171 -1.50 4.98 -24.20
N LEU A 172 -2.06 3.79 -24.19
CA LEU A 172 -1.75 2.77 -25.18
C LEU A 172 -2.20 3.22 -26.59
N ILE A 173 -3.42 3.76 -26.71
CA ILE A 173 -3.92 4.34 -27.98
C ILE A 173 -3.00 5.47 -28.45
N GLU A 174 -2.65 6.42 -27.58
CA GLU A 174 -1.73 7.52 -27.90
C GLU A 174 -0.36 7.02 -28.39
N ALA A 175 0.19 5.99 -27.77
CA ALA A 175 1.46 5.39 -28.14
C ALA A 175 1.37 4.71 -29.51
N CYS A 176 0.30 3.95 -29.78
CA CYS A 176 0.05 3.31 -31.06
C CYS A 176 -0.14 4.31 -32.19
N GLU A 177 -0.90 5.39 -31.97
CA GLU A 177 -1.09 6.47 -32.96
C GLU A 177 0.25 7.14 -33.32
N LYS A 178 1.11 7.40 -32.34
CA LYS A 178 2.47 7.94 -32.56
C LYS A 178 3.35 6.95 -33.34
N ALA A 179 3.14 5.66 -33.16
CA ALA A 179 3.82 4.59 -33.88
C ALA A 179 3.29 4.36 -35.31
N GLY A 180 2.14 4.98 -35.64
CA GLY A 180 1.45 4.72 -36.92
C GLY A 180 0.74 3.38 -36.95
N ILE A 181 0.45 2.76 -35.81
CA ILE A 181 -0.29 1.51 -35.67
C ILE A 181 -1.79 1.82 -35.71
N ASP A 182 -2.57 0.97 -36.41
CA ASP A 182 -4.02 1.12 -36.48
C ASP A 182 -4.67 0.83 -35.10
N VAL A 183 -5.36 1.82 -34.56
CA VAL A 183 -6.04 1.76 -33.27
C VAL A 183 -7.55 1.52 -33.35
N THR A 184 -8.07 1.19 -34.53
CA THR A 184 -9.52 1.04 -34.78
C THR A 184 -10.14 0.01 -33.84
N GLU A 185 -9.51 -1.14 -33.68
CA GLU A 185 -9.99 -2.21 -32.78
C GLU A 185 -9.75 -1.85 -31.30
N LEU A 186 -8.64 -1.17 -31.00
CA LEU A 186 -8.31 -0.74 -29.64
C LEU A 186 -9.35 0.29 -29.09
N LYS A 187 -9.80 1.21 -29.93
CA LYS A 187 -10.84 2.20 -29.57
C LYS A 187 -12.21 1.57 -29.26
N LYS A 188 -12.50 0.38 -29.75
CA LYS A 188 -13.72 -0.37 -29.39
C LYS A 188 -13.66 -0.97 -27.99
N LEU A 189 -12.48 -0.94 -27.35
CA LEU A 189 -12.31 -1.37 -25.95
C LEU A 189 -12.66 -0.26 -24.94
N GLU A 190 -12.89 0.99 -25.39
CA GLU A 190 -13.30 2.07 -24.52
C GLU A 190 -14.64 1.70 -23.84
N ASP A 191 -14.59 1.59 -22.52
CA ASP A 191 -15.75 1.38 -21.67
C ASP A 191 -16.02 2.68 -20.91
N THR A 192 -17.14 3.31 -21.23
CA THR A 192 -17.60 4.52 -20.56
C THR A 192 -18.80 4.18 -19.69
N GLU A 193 -19.18 5.07 -18.75
CA GLU A 193 -20.39 4.90 -17.93
C GLU A 193 -21.68 4.74 -18.78
N GLU A 194 -21.67 5.22 -20.02
CA GLU A 194 -22.79 5.17 -20.95
C GLU A 194 -22.68 4.04 -22.00
N GLN A 195 -21.48 3.50 -22.23
CA GLN A 195 -21.21 2.51 -23.26
C GLN A 195 -20.27 1.44 -22.74
N HIS A 196 -20.71 0.19 -22.69
CA HIS A 196 -19.85 -0.96 -22.41
C HIS A 196 -19.02 -1.30 -23.67
N SER A 197 -17.84 -1.89 -23.46
CA SER A 197 -17.02 -2.37 -24.56
C SER A 197 -17.83 -3.26 -25.51
N GLU A 198 -17.66 -3.09 -26.80
CA GLU A 198 -18.26 -3.95 -27.82
C GLU A 198 -17.75 -5.39 -27.76
N TYR A 199 -16.64 -5.62 -27.08
CA TYR A 199 -15.95 -6.90 -27.03
C TYR A 199 -16.07 -7.61 -25.70
N ASP A 200 -16.22 -8.93 -25.75
CA ASP A 200 -16.08 -9.77 -24.54
C ASP A 200 -14.61 -9.85 -24.08
N VAL A 201 -14.40 -10.44 -22.92
CA VAL A 201 -13.09 -10.53 -22.26
C VAL A 201 -12.03 -11.24 -23.11
N GLU A 202 -12.43 -12.23 -23.92
CA GLU A 202 -11.51 -12.98 -24.80
C GLU A 202 -11.12 -12.14 -26.02
N GLN A 203 -12.07 -11.43 -26.59
CA GLN A 203 -11.83 -10.50 -27.69
C GLN A 203 -10.95 -9.33 -27.25
N GLN A 204 -11.22 -8.75 -26.05
CA GLN A 204 -10.37 -7.70 -25.46
C GLN A 204 -8.92 -8.18 -25.31
N SER A 205 -8.72 -9.35 -24.71
CA SER A 205 -7.37 -9.93 -24.54
C SER A 205 -6.65 -10.11 -25.89
N ARG A 206 -7.37 -10.58 -26.90
CA ARG A 206 -6.81 -10.78 -28.25
C ARG A 206 -6.36 -9.48 -28.89
N VAL A 207 -7.24 -8.46 -28.90
CA VAL A 207 -6.91 -7.14 -29.48
C VAL A 207 -5.68 -6.54 -28.81
N ILE A 208 -5.60 -6.57 -27.49
CA ILE A 208 -4.44 -6.03 -26.76
C ILE A 208 -3.18 -6.83 -27.08
N THR A 209 -3.27 -8.16 -27.18
CA THR A 209 -2.12 -9.01 -27.51
C THR A 209 -1.61 -8.73 -28.94
N GLU A 210 -2.51 -8.60 -29.91
CA GLU A 210 -2.16 -8.26 -31.31
C GLU A 210 -1.48 -6.88 -31.38
N ILE A 211 -2.00 -5.88 -30.69
CA ILE A 211 -1.40 -4.54 -30.59
C ILE A 211 -0.01 -4.59 -29.96
N LYS A 212 0.15 -5.37 -28.88
CA LYS A 212 1.46 -5.56 -28.25
C LYS A 212 2.48 -6.16 -29.21
N GLU A 213 2.10 -7.17 -29.99
CA GLU A 213 2.97 -7.75 -31.01
C GLU A 213 3.34 -6.76 -32.13
N GLU A 214 2.44 -5.86 -32.50
CA GLU A 214 2.73 -4.80 -33.47
C GLU A 214 3.67 -3.73 -32.90
N LEU A 215 3.46 -3.32 -31.67
CA LEU A 215 4.35 -2.40 -30.96
C LEU A 215 5.79 -2.93 -30.92
N GLN A 216 5.97 -4.21 -30.56
CA GLN A 216 7.29 -4.84 -30.49
C GLN A 216 8.04 -4.91 -31.81
N LYS A 217 7.35 -4.77 -32.94
CA LYS A 217 7.94 -4.71 -34.27
C LYS A 217 8.25 -3.27 -34.73
N SER A 218 7.82 -2.29 -33.97
CA SER A 218 7.99 -0.86 -34.30
C SER A 218 9.29 -0.29 -33.71
N ASP A 219 9.84 0.75 -34.36
CA ASP A 219 11.06 1.46 -33.94
C ASP A 219 10.77 2.64 -33.01
N VAL A 220 9.69 2.58 -32.18
CA VAL A 220 9.25 3.71 -31.35
C VAL A 220 10.11 3.82 -30.10
N LYS A 221 10.55 5.04 -29.75
CA LYS A 221 11.45 5.31 -28.62
C LYS A 221 10.91 4.86 -27.26
N ASP A 222 9.60 4.97 -27.04
CA ASP A 222 8.96 4.68 -25.76
C ASP A 222 8.20 3.34 -25.77
N ILE A 223 8.68 2.41 -26.60
CA ILE A 223 8.02 1.11 -26.80
C ILE A 223 7.88 0.32 -25.50
N VAL A 224 8.85 0.43 -24.59
CA VAL A 224 8.85 -0.34 -23.34
C VAL A 224 7.73 0.10 -22.42
N GLN A 225 7.43 1.40 -22.34
CA GLN A 225 6.28 1.90 -21.58
C GLN A 225 4.95 1.52 -22.25
N ALA A 226 4.88 1.60 -23.59
CA ALA A 226 3.68 1.22 -24.32
C ALA A 226 3.37 -0.28 -24.19
N ASP A 227 4.39 -1.13 -24.23
CA ASP A 227 4.31 -2.57 -24.00
C ASP A 227 3.78 -2.86 -22.59
N HIS A 228 4.27 -2.13 -21.57
CA HIS A 228 3.83 -2.30 -20.18
C HIS A 228 2.39 -1.80 -19.95
N LEU A 229 1.91 -0.78 -20.67
CA LEU A 229 0.50 -0.38 -20.65
C LEU A 229 -0.40 -1.52 -21.15
N ALA A 230 0.02 -2.21 -22.23
CA ALA A 230 -0.69 -3.38 -22.74
C ALA A 230 -0.67 -4.53 -21.71
N ASP A 231 0.48 -4.79 -21.07
CA ASP A 231 0.57 -5.79 -20.00
C ASP A 231 -0.36 -5.45 -18.82
N THR A 232 -0.42 -4.19 -18.38
CA THR A 232 -1.31 -3.76 -17.31
C THR A 232 -2.79 -3.98 -17.65
N LEU A 233 -3.19 -3.76 -18.90
CA LEU A 233 -4.55 -4.07 -19.37
C LEU A 233 -4.83 -5.58 -19.35
N LEU A 234 -3.88 -6.41 -19.78
CA LEU A 234 -4.00 -7.88 -19.71
C LEU A 234 -4.04 -8.39 -18.26
N GLN A 235 -3.26 -7.78 -17.36
CA GLN A 235 -3.31 -8.03 -15.92
C GLN A 235 -4.69 -7.69 -15.33
N ASN A 236 -5.27 -6.54 -15.70
CA ASN A 236 -6.62 -6.13 -15.31
C ASN A 236 -7.68 -7.17 -15.73
N ILE A 237 -7.62 -7.62 -16.97
CA ILE A 237 -8.49 -8.68 -17.49
C ILE A 237 -8.33 -9.99 -16.68
N SER A 238 -7.10 -10.37 -16.38
CA SER A 238 -6.81 -11.59 -15.62
C SER A 238 -7.35 -11.51 -14.19
N LEU A 239 -7.21 -10.35 -13.55
CA LEU A 239 -7.77 -10.08 -12.23
C LEU A 239 -9.30 -10.14 -12.24
N GLY A 240 -9.93 -9.57 -13.27
CA GLY A 240 -11.39 -9.60 -13.45
C GLY A 240 -11.96 -11.02 -13.53
N LYS A 241 -11.23 -11.99 -14.07
CA LYS A 241 -11.65 -13.40 -14.16
C LYS A 241 -11.76 -14.10 -12.79
N VAL A 242 -10.99 -13.67 -11.80
CA VAL A 242 -10.95 -14.26 -10.44
C VAL A 242 -11.59 -13.38 -9.37
N ILE A 243 -12.22 -12.27 -9.74
CA ILE A 243 -12.79 -11.28 -8.81
C ILE A 243 -13.87 -11.87 -7.86
N ASN A 244 -14.52 -12.96 -8.24
CA ASN A 244 -15.50 -13.65 -7.42
C ASN A 244 -14.88 -14.48 -6.28
N SER A 245 -13.57 -14.70 -6.30
CA SER A 245 -12.80 -15.38 -5.24
C SER A 245 -11.87 -14.36 -4.59
N ALA A 246 -12.28 -13.81 -3.44
CA ALA A 246 -11.51 -12.80 -2.75
C ALA A 246 -10.06 -13.24 -2.45
N VAL A 247 -9.85 -14.51 -2.11
CA VAL A 247 -8.50 -15.05 -1.83
C VAL A 247 -7.68 -15.13 -3.11
N GLU A 248 -8.22 -15.72 -4.19
CA GLU A 248 -7.51 -15.87 -5.46
C GLU A 248 -7.23 -14.50 -6.10
N GLY A 249 -8.21 -13.57 -6.02
CA GLY A 249 -8.06 -12.21 -6.52
C GLY A 249 -6.95 -11.44 -5.78
N ASN A 250 -6.90 -11.53 -4.45
CA ASN A 250 -5.85 -10.88 -3.67
C ASN A 250 -4.46 -11.47 -3.97
N VAL A 251 -4.35 -12.82 -4.02
CA VAL A 251 -3.07 -13.49 -4.33
C VAL A 251 -2.57 -13.10 -5.72
N LEU A 252 -3.45 -13.14 -6.73
CA LEU A 252 -3.07 -12.74 -8.10
C LEU A 252 -2.68 -11.26 -8.16
N ARG A 253 -3.44 -10.38 -7.49
CA ARG A 253 -3.12 -8.94 -7.46
C ARG A 253 -1.74 -8.69 -6.85
N ASP A 254 -1.43 -9.31 -5.71
CA ASP A 254 -0.12 -9.17 -5.06
C ASP A 254 1.02 -9.69 -5.94
N GLN A 255 0.82 -10.81 -6.64
CA GLN A 255 1.79 -11.33 -7.60
C GLN A 255 2.04 -10.33 -8.74
N LEU A 256 0.98 -9.83 -9.36
CA LEU A 256 1.08 -8.87 -10.47
C LEU A 256 1.69 -7.53 -10.01
N MET A 257 1.37 -7.06 -8.81
CA MET A 257 2.01 -5.88 -8.24
C MET A 257 3.51 -6.09 -8.02
N ALA A 258 3.92 -7.27 -7.56
CA ALA A 258 5.35 -7.60 -7.41
C ALA A 258 6.08 -7.60 -8.76
N GLU A 259 5.47 -8.18 -9.79
CA GLU A 259 6.00 -8.18 -11.17
C GLU A 259 6.16 -6.74 -11.68
N ASN A 260 5.16 -5.87 -11.47
CA ASN A 260 5.22 -4.46 -11.85
C ASN A 260 6.30 -3.68 -11.08
N VAL A 261 6.47 -3.92 -9.77
CA VAL A 261 7.54 -3.30 -8.98
C VAL A 261 8.93 -3.72 -9.48
N LEU A 262 9.13 -5.00 -9.80
CA LEU A 262 10.40 -5.48 -10.35
C LEU A 262 10.65 -4.90 -11.75
N TRP A 263 9.62 -4.73 -12.57
CA TRP A 263 9.73 -4.04 -13.85
C TRP A 263 10.15 -2.57 -13.65
N ILE A 264 9.50 -1.83 -12.72
CA ILE A 264 9.88 -0.45 -12.39
C ILE A 264 11.35 -0.37 -11.94
N LEU A 265 11.79 -1.29 -11.07
CA LEU A 265 13.17 -1.35 -10.64
C LEU A 265 14.12 -1.54 -11.83
N SER A 266 13.80 -2.46 -12.75
CA SER A 266 14.62 -2.70 -13.94
C SER A 266 14.70 -1.48 -14.86
N MET A 267 13.63 -0.71 -14.99
CA MET A 267 13.61 0.54 -15.73
C MET A 267 14.48 1.61 -15.11
N GLU A 268 14.45 1.72 -13.79
CA GLU A 268 15.29 2.67 -13.06
C GLU A 268 16.77 2.26 -13.05
N GLU A 269 17.08 0.96 -12.98
CA GLU A 269 18.46 0.45 -13.15
C GLU A 269 19.03 0.82 -14.53
N GLN A 270 18.22 0.74 -15.60
CA GLN A 270 18.62 1.17 -16.96
C GLN A 270 18.87 2.70 -17.04
N ARG A 271 18.21 3.49 -16.19
CA ARG A 271 18.46 4.93 -16.04
C ARG A 271 19.68 5.25 -15.17
N GLY A 272 20.28 4.25 -14.52
CA GLY A 272 21.40 4.40 -13.60
C GLY A 272 21.01 4.52 -12.13
N ASN A 273 19.73 4.34 -11.78
CA ASN A 273 19.23 4.38 -10.40
C ASN A 273 19.18 2.97 -9.82
N SER A 274 19.94 2.70 -8.78
CA SER A 274 20.07 1.36 -8.19
C SER A 274 19.01 1.05 -7.12
N CYS A 275 18.22 2.04 -6.72
CA CYS A 275 17.23 1.92 -5.65
C CYS A 275 15.97 2.74 -5.97
N ILE A 276 14.81 2.16 -5.65
CA ILE A 276 13.51 2.82 -5.75
C ILE A 276 12.81 2.87 -4.39
N PHE A 277 11.91 3.84 -4.22
CA PHE A 277 11.03 3.94 -3.06
C PHE A 277 9.61 3.53 -3.47
N ILE A 278 9.04 2.55 -2.78
CA ILE A 278 7.65 2.13 -3.00
C ILE A 278 6.79 2.40 -1.77
N SER A 279 5.51 2.70 -1.95
CA SER A 279 4.56 2.87 -0.86
C SER A 279 3.21 2.22 -1.17
N GLY A 280 2.69 1.48 -0.20
CA GLY A 280 1.39 0.82 -0.25
C GLY A 280 0.90 0.44 1.13
N HIS A 281 -0.20 -0.31 1.22
CA HIS A 281 -0.68 -0.81 2.50
C HIS A 281 0.32 -1.77 3.14
N ASN A 282 0.42 -1.77 4.48
CA ASN A 282 1.28 -2.69 5.22
C ASN A 282 1.13 -4.14 4.75
N GLY A 283 -0.11 -4.59 4.55
CA GLY A 283 -0.41 -5.95 4.13
C GLY A 283 0.14 -6.36 2.77
N HIS A 284 0.53 -5.41 1.92
CA HIS A 284 1.17 -5.70 0.63
C HIS A 284 2.69 -5.66 0.70
N ILE A 285 3.27 -4.81 1.58
CA ILE A 285 4.73 -4.63 1.65
C ILE A 285 5.41 -5.55 2.67
N GLU A 286 4.67 -6.18 3.57
CA GLU A 286 5.21 -7.05 4.60
C GLU A 286 5.81 -8.35 4.02
N ARG A 287 6.92 -8.83 4.64
CA ARG A 287 7.62 -10.05 4.19
C ARG A 287 6.86 -11.35 4.41
N PHE A 288 5.91 -11.37 5.35
CA PHE A 288 5.10 -12.53 5.70
C PHE A 288 3.63 -12.18 5.65
N GLY A 289 3.08 -12.09 4.45
CA GLY A 289 1.68 -11.76 4.22
C GLY A 289 0.71 -12.78 4.77
N ASN A 290 -0.42 -12.32 5.25
CA ASN A 290 -1.39 -13.14 5.95
C ASN A 290 -2.83 -12.92 5.48
N TYR A 291 -3.09 -13.13 4.19
CA TYR A 291 -4.46 -13.26 3.69
C TYR A 291 -5.08 -14.64 4.00
N GLY A 292 -4.39 -15.44 4.82
CA GLY A 292 -4.72 -16.82 5.18
C GLY A 292 -3.52 -17.74 5.06
N ALA A 293 -3.58 -18.93 5.61
CA ALA A 293 -2.46 -19.86 5.67
C ALA A 293 -1.85 -20.14 4.28
N GLY A 294 -0.61 -19.70 4.07
CA GLY A 294 0.18 -19.98 2.88
C GLY A 294 -0.03 -19.03 1.70
N THR A 295 -0.78 -17.91 1.85
CA THR A 295 -0.87 -16.91 0.79
C THR A 295 0.38 -16.02 0.78
N ARG A 296 0.90 -15.76 -0.44
CA ARG A 296 2.03 -14.84 -0.64
C ARG A 296 1.49 -13.45 -0.98
N VAL A 297 2.03 -12.43 -0.31
CA VAL A 297 1.79 -11.04 -0.66
C VAL A 297 2.97 -10.47 -1.45
N MET A 298 2.83 -9.28 -2.01
CA MET A 298 3.86 -8.60 -2.80
C MET A 298 5.22 -8.57 -2.08
N GLY A 299 5.24 -8.18 -0.81
CA GLY A 299 6.47 -8.10 0.00
C GLY A 299 7.17 -9.45 0.20
N ASN A 300 6.43 -10.58 0.30
CA ASN A 300 7.04 -11.90 0.29
C ASN A 300 7.80 -12.17 -1.01
N ILE A 301 7.16 -11.87 -2.15
CA ILE A 301 7.73 -12.14 -3.47
C ILE A 301 8.98 -11.29 -3.67
N LEU A 302 8.89 -9.99 -3.38
CA LEU A 302 10.03 -9.05 -3.48
C LEU A 302 11.18 -9.43 -2.54
N SER A 303 10.86 -9.85 -1.32
CA SER A 303 11.86 -10.28 -0.33
C SER A 303 12.56 -11.58 -0.73
N ASP A 304 11.83 -12.54 -1.29
CA ASP A 304 12.42 -13.81 -1.79
C ASP A 304 13.34 -13.55 -3.01
N GLU A 305 12.96 -12.61 -3.89
CA GLU A 305 13.71 -12.30 -5.10
C GLU A 305 14.97 -11.46 -4.80
N LEU A 306 14.88 -10.50 -3.87
CA LEU A 306 15.94 -9.51 -3.65
C LEU A 306 16.78 -9.76 -2.39
N GLY A 307 16.32 -10.61 -1.46
CA GLY A 307 17.00 -10.86 -0.19
C GLY A 307 17.26 -9.56 0.58
N ASP A 308 18.55 -9.30 0.90
CA ASP A 308 18.99 -8.06 1.57
C ASP A 308 18.75 -6.78 0.77
N GLY A 309 18.32 -6.88 -0.49
CA GLY A 309 17.96 -5.75 -1.34
C GLY A 309 16.57 -5.19 -1.07
N TYR A 310 15.73 -5.88 -0.29
CA TYR A 310 14.39 -5.42 0.08
C TYR A 310 14.37 -4.92 1.52
N PHE A 311 14.14 -3.61 1.72
CA PHE A 311 14.08 -2.96 3.02
C PHE A 311 12.65 -2.49 3.30
N ALA A 312 11.98 -3.15 4.24
CA ALA A 312 10.58 -2.93 4.55
C ALA A 312 10.41 -2.09 5.84
N ILE A 313 9.68 -0.99 5.73
CA ILE A 313 9.32 -0.09 6.82
C ILE A 313 7.81 -0.23 7.07
N GLY A 314 7.44 -0.89 8.15
CA GLY A 314 6.04 -0.93 8.60
C GLY A 314 5.61 0.37 9.27
N THR A 315 4.31 0.61 9.33
CA THR A 315 3.74 1.68 10.17
C THR A 315 2.77 1.10 11.18
N ASP A 316 2.59 1.77 12.31
CA ASP A 316 1.49 1.52 13.27
C ASP A 316 1.13 2.82 14.01
N PHE A 317 0.04 2.76 14.75
CA PHE A 317 -0.52 3.89 15.49
C PHE A 317 -1.04 3.45 16.86
N TYR A 318 -0.98 4.33 17.84
CA TYR A 318 -1.74 4.12 19.07
C TYR A 318 -3.22 4.43 18.86
N LYS A 319 -3.50 5.55 18.23
CA LYS A 319 -4.84 6.01 17.83
C LYS A 319 -4.73 6.64 16.45
N THR A 320 -5.69 6.37 15.58
CA THR A 320 -5.74 6.98 14.25
C THR A 320 -7.13 7.45 13.90
N ASN A 321 -7.21 8.50 13.08
CA ASN A 321 -8.43 8.97 12.46
C ASN A 321 -8.35 8.67 10.96
N CYS A 322 -9.23 7.82 10.47
CA CYS A 322 -9.24 7.40 9.08
C CYS A 322 -10.52 7.86 8.37
N ASN A 323 -10.37 8.46 7.20
CA ASN A 323 -11.48 8.81 6.32
C ASN A 323 -11.80 7.61 5.43
N LEU A 324 -12.87 6.89 5.75
CA LEU A 324 -13.23 5.61 5.13
C LEU A 324 -14.62 5.64 4.50
N PRO A 325 -14.88 4.84 3.45
CA PRO A 325 -16.16 4.76 2.80
C PRO A 325 -17.20 4.09 3.69
N LYS A 326 -18.46 4.56 3.59
CA LYS A 326 -19.65 3.86 4.08
C LYS A 326 -20.26 3.02 2.98
N ASN A 327 -21.24 2.19 3.35
CA ASN A 327 -22.04 1.38 2.41
C ASN A 327 -22.78 2.22 1.35
N ASP A 328 -23.01 3.52 1.60
CA ASP A 328 -23.64 4.47 0.67
C ASP A 328 -22.62 5.23 -0.21
N GLY A 329 -21.37 4.83 -0.18
CA GLY A 329 -20.27 5.45 -0.93
C GLY A 329 -19.73 6.76 -0.35
N LYS A 330 -20.40 7.34 0.66
CA LYS A 330 -19.89 8.52 1.35
C LYS A 330 -18.72 8.16 2.25
N ARG A 331 -17.76 9.05 2.35
CA ARG A 331 -16.62 8.89 3.26
C ARG A 331 -16.85 9.67 4.56
N ILE A 332 -16.49 9.07 5.67
CA ILE A 332 -16.54 9.70 7.00
C ILE A 332 -15.29 9.35 7.80
N THR A 333 -14.94 10.24 8.72
CA THR A 333 -13.82 10.00 9.63
C THR A 333 -14.24 9.11 10.80
N HIS A 334 -13.49 8.04 11.00
CA HIS A 334 -13.61 7.12 12.13
C HIS A 334 -12.32 7.09 12.93
N THR A 335 -12.45 6.87 14.24
CA THR A 335 -11.30 6.72 15.15
C THR A 335 -11.09 5.25 15.48
N PHE A 336 -9.84 4.80 15.33
CA PHE A 336 -9.40 3.45 15.69
C PHE A 336 -8.28 3.49 16.72
N TYR A 337 -8.14 2.40 17.46
CA TYR A 337 -7.07 2.22 18.43
C TYR A 337 -6.33 0.92 18.14
N SER A 338 -5.01 1.00 18.12
CA SER A 338 -4.15 -0.19 18.09
C SER A 338 -4.12 -0.84 19.49
N TYR A 339 -3.81 -2.11 19.52
CA TYR A 339 -3.54 -2.86 20.75
C TYR A 339 -2.06 -3.27 20.83
N ASP A 340 -1.24 -2.64 20.01
CA ASP A 340 0.19 -2.88 19.93
C ASP A 340 0.93 -2.27 21.13
N PRO A 341 1.78 -3.05 21.83
CA PRO A 341 2.58 -2.57 22.93
C PRO A 341 3.63 -1.54 22.53
N LEU A 342 4.17 -1.59 21.30
CA LEU A 342 5.14 -0.62 20.77
C LEU A 342 4.47 0.72 20.51
N ALA A 343 3.29 0.73 19.89
CA ALA A 343 2.52 1.95 19.65
C ALA A 343 2.11 2.64 20.94
N LYS A 344 1.81 1.87 21.99
CA LYS A 344 1.52 2.41 23.31
C LYS A 344 2.75 3.01 23.99
N ALA A 345 3.93 2.39 23.83
CA ALA A 345 5.18 2.94 24.33
C ALA A 345 5.53 4.26 23.63
N ALA A 346 5.39 4.33 22.31
CA ALA A 346 5.59 5.55 21.52
C ALA A 346 4.70 6.70 21.99
N LYS A 347 3.41 6.41 22.25
CA LYS A 347 2.48 7.41 22.83
C LYS A 347 2.95 7.91 24.19
N LYS A 348 3.37 7.03 25.09
CA LYS A 348 3.83 7.42 26.44
C LYS A 348 5.12 8.24 26.37
N ALA A 349 6.04 7.87 25.48
CA ALA A 349 7.27 8.61 25.21
C ALA A 349 7.01 10.02 24.65
N GLY A 350 5.78 10.31 24.20
CA GLY A 350 5.37 11.62 23.72
C GLY A 350 5.84 11.93 22.29
N TYR A 351 6.27 10.93 21.51
CA TYR A 351 6.62 11.12 20.11
C TYR A 351 5.36 11.25 19.25
N ASP A 352 5.35 12.24 18.37
CA ASP A 352 4.29 12.36 17.36
C ASP A 352 4.47 11.29 16.27
N MET A 353 5.72 11.08 15.82
CA MET A 353 6.15 10.00 14.95
C MET A 353 7.56 9.56 15.35
N SER A 354 7.78 8.28 15.49
CA SER A 354 9.09 7.70 15.83
C SER A 354 9.52 6.65 14.80
N TRP A 355 10.82 6.46 14.66
CA TRP A 355 11.43 5.37 13.91
C TRP A 355 12.10 4.40 14.87
N LEU A 356 11.67 3.15 14.87
CA LEU A 356 12.29 2.06 15.61
C LEU A 356 12.97 1.10 14.62
N ASP A 357 14.30 1.18 14.56
CA ASP A 357 15.15 0.28 13.79
C ASP A 357 15.39 -1.00 14.58
N PHE A 358 14.86 -2.11 14.10
CA PHE A 358 14.93 -3.38 14.84
C PHE A 358 16.37 -3.92 14.98
N SER A 359 17.25 -3.56 14.04
CA SER A 359 18.64 -3.96 14.09
C SER A 359 19.44 -3.31 15.23
N LYS A 360 18.96 -2.18 15.76
CA LYS A 360 19.60 -1.46 16.88
C LYS A 360 19.16 -1.95 18.25
N VAL A 361 18.09 -2.75 18.32
CA VAL A 361 17.53 -3.21 19.59
C VAL A 361 18.29 -4.47 20.06
N PRO A 362 18.91 -4.44 21.26
CA PRO A 362 19.67 -5.58 21.76
C PRO A 362 18.81 -6.82 21.99
N GLU A 363 19.35 -8.00 21.67
CA GLU A 363 18.66 -9.29 21.79
C GLU A 363 18.15 -9.62 23.21
N ASN A 364 18.79 -9.06 24.24
CA ASN A 364 18.43 -9.30 25.65
C ASN A 364 17.58 -8.19 26.27
N SER A 365 17.04 -7.27 25.48
CA SER A 365 16.15 -6.20 25.95
C SER A 365 14.68 -6.66 26.05
N GLN A 366 13.88 -6.04 26.92
CA GLN A 366 12.44 -6.29 26.96
C GLN A 366 11.75 -5.77 25.69
N LEU A 367 12.26 -4.71 25.10
CA LEU A 367 11.75 -4.19 23.84
C LEU A 367 11.89 -5.22 22.69
N LYS A 368 13.00 -5.99 22.69
CA LYS A 368 13.20 -7.05 21.69
C LYS A 368 12.16 -8.16 21.80
N GLU A 369 11.72 -8.50 23.01
CA GLU A 369 10.64 -9.48 23.19
C GLU A 369 9.36 -9.05 22.44
N HIS A 370 9.00 -7.76 22.48
CA HIS A 370 7.83 -7.25 21.74
C HIS A 370 8.03 -7.16 20.23
N ILE A 371 9.28 -7.12 19.74
CA ILE A 371 9.61 -7.13 18.33
C ILE A 371 9.56 -8.56 17.78
N THR A 372 9.97 -9.55 18.58
CA THR A 372 10.04 -10.96 18.19
C THR A 372 8.74 -11.73 18.44
N ASP A 373 7.98 -11.32 19.44
CA ASP A 373 6.70 -11.96 19.78
C ASP A 373 5.55 -11.51 18.86
N HIS A 374 4.47 -12.29 18.86
CA HIS A 374 3.25 -11.89 18.17
C HIS A 374 2.58 -10.74 18.91
N VAL A 375 2.52 -9.58 18.30
CA VAL A 375 1.80 -8.39 18.79
C VAL A 375 0.63 -8.06 17.87
N SER A 376 -0.34 -7.30 18.37
CA SER A 376 -1.55 -6.93 17.62
C SER A 376 -1.40 -5.50 17.06
N MET A 377 -0.92 -5.42 15.83
CA MET A 377 -0.69 -4.17 15.09
C MET A 377 -1.93 -3.73 14.30
N GLY A 378 -2.03 -2.44 13.99
CA GLY A 378 -3.07 -1.91 13.11
C GLY A 378 -2.91 -2.39 11.67
N SER A 379 -4.01 -2.76 11.02
CA SER A 379 -4.04 -3.12 9.59
C SER A 379 -5.45 -2.87 9.05
N LEU A 380 -5.69 -1.65 8.56
CA LEU A 380 -7.02 -1.19 8.15
C LEU A 380 -7.01 -0.75 6.68
N GLY A 381 -7.61 -1.57 5.81
CA GLY A 381 -7.84 -1.24 4.41
C GLY A 381 -9.11 -0.40 4.18
N GLU A 382 -9.52 -0.27 2.92
CA GLU A 382 -10.74 0.47 2.51
C GLU A 382 -12.05 -0.21 2.94
N GLY A 383 -12.04 -1.52 3.18
CA GLY A 383 -13.23 -2.27 3.62
C GLY A 383 -13.59 -1.95 5.08
N TYR A 384 -14.57 -1.07 5.30
CA TYR A 384 -15.02 -0.68 6.63
C TYR A 384 -16.46 -1.08 6.91
N SER A 385 -16.67 -1.72 8.05
CA SER A 385 -17.99 -1.97 8.62
C SER A 385 -18.02 -1.54 10.09
N ALA A 386 -18.66 -0.41 10.38
CA ALA A 386 -18.71 0.16 11.73
C ALA A 386 -19.21 -0.84 12.78
N PHE A 387 -20.27 -1.57 12.48
CA PHE A 387 -20.84 -2.56 13.39
C PHE A 387 -19.89 -3.74 13.59
N PHE A 388 -19.41 -4.34 12.50
CA PHE A 388 -18.57 -5.54 12.57
C PHE A 388 -17.23 -5.24 13.25
N MET A 389 -16.54 -4.18 12.86
CA MET A 389 -15.23 -3.82 13.39
C MET A 389 -15.26 -3.34 14.84
N SER A 390 -16.39 -2.75 15.29
CA SER A 390 -16.55 -2.41 16.71
C SER A 390 -16.70 -3.64 17.62
N ILE A 391 -17.28 -4.73 17.09
CA ILE A 391 -17.47 -5.97 17.83
C ILE A 391 -16.25 -6.88 17.69
N PHE A 392 -15.63 -6.89 16.50
CA PHE A 392 -14.50 -7.74 16.14
C PHE A 392 -13.28 -6.91 15.76
N PRO A 393 -12.57 -6.29 16.73
CA PRO A 393 -11.40 -5.44 16.44
C PRO A 393 -10.25 -6.19 15.75
N GLN A 394 -10.21 -7.52 15.82
CA GLN A 394 -9.25 -8.34 15.08
C GLN A 394 -9.38 -8.19 13.55
N SER A 395 -10.54 -7.73 13.05
CA SER A 395 -10.77 -7.53 11.62
C SER A 395 -10.01 -6.35 11.01
N TYR A 396 -9.46 -5.44 11.84
CA TYR A 396 -8.58 -4.35 11.41
C TYR A 396 -7.19 -4.41 12.08
N ARG A 397 -6.78 -5.60 12.48
CA ARG A 397 -5.47 -5.84 13.10
C ARG A 397 -4.82 -7.10 12.53
N VAL A 398 -3.50 -7.06 12.45
CA VAL A 398 -2.68 -8.22 12.18
C VAL A 398 -2.00 -8.66 13.48
N SER A 399 -1.96 -9.96 13.75
CA SER A 399 -1.21 -10.54 14.87
C SER A 399 -0.02 -11.32 14.34
N GLN A 400 1.16 -10.72 14.43
CA GLN A 400 2.40 -11.29 13.92
C GLN A 400 3.61 -10.68 14.66
N SER A 401 4.77 -11.30 14.51
CA SER A 401 6.06 -10.75 14.95
C SER A 401 6.48 -9.59 14.03
N PRO A 402 6.69 -8.38 14.59
CA PRO A 402 7.10 -7.22 13.78
C PRO A 402 8.38 -7.47 12.95
N GLU A 403 9.41 -8.09 13.52
CA GLU A 403 10.69 -8.32 12.81
C GLU A 403 10.59 -9.32 11.66
N LYS A 404 9.59 -10.20 11.66
CA LYS A 404 9.33 -11.08 10.52
C LYS A 404 8.74 -10.32 9.34
N LEU A 405 8.05 -9.22 9.63
CA LEU A 405 7.36 -8.42 8.62
C LEU A 405 8.23 -7.30 8.06
N TYR A 406 9.02 -6.64 8.95
CA TYR A 406 9.70 -5.38 8.65
C TYR A 406 11.13 -5.34 9.17
N ASP A 407 11.96 -4.42 8.67
CA ASP A 407 13.28 -4.08 9.22
C ASP A 407 13.17 -3.07 10.36
N GLY A 408 12.08 -2.36 10.41
CA GLY A 408 11.74 -1.41 11.45
C GLY A 408 10.36 -0.82 11.23
N MET A 409 9.91 -0.02 12.20
CA MET A 409 8.56 0.56 12.15
C MET A 409 8.55 2.05 12.40
N LYS A 410 7.69 2.74 11.65
CA LYS A 410 7.23 4.10 11.93
C LYS A 410 5.97 4.03 12.78
N ILE A 411 6.05 4.59 13.99
CA ILE A 411 4.98 4.49 14.98
C ILE A 411 4.50 5.87 15.35
N GLY A 412 3.24 6.13 15.02
CA GLY A 412 2.58 7.39 15.28
C GLY A 412 1.82 7.42 16.60
N ARG A 413 1.76 8.62 17.23
CA ARG A 413 0.98 8.88 18.44
C ARG A 413 -0.51 8.98 18.15
N ALA A 414 -0.89 9.55 17.02
CA ALA A 414 -2.27 9.87 16.63
C ALA A 414 -2.75 8.97 15.51
#